data_f807e3af1b8187b4c8708a054a008611
#
_entry.id   f807e3af1b8187b4c8708a054a008611
#
_cell.length_a   1.000
_cell.length_b   1.000
_cell.length_c   1.000
_cell.angle_alpha   90.00
_cell.angle_beta   90.00
_cell.angle_gamma   90.00
#
_symmetry.space_group_name_H-M   'P 1'
#
loop_
_entity.id
_entity.type
_entity.pdbx_description
1 polymer ?
#
loop_
_entity_poly.entity_id
_entity_poly.type
_entity_poly.pdbx_seq_one_letter_code
_entity_poly.pdbx_strand_id
1 'polypeptide(L)'
;IKECDWSSDVCSSDLMVTYPSTHGVFESAIIEMCDIIHQYGGQVYMDGANMNAQVGLTNPRNIGADVCHLNLHKTFAIPHGGGGPGVGPIAVAQHLIEFLPSHPVMNNGHIGINAVSAAPRGSASVLPITYGYIKMMGGSGLTEATKIAILNANYIAKALGENYGILYAGENGRVAHELILECRHLKAASGITEEDIAKRLMDYGFHAPTLSFPVHGTLMIEPTESESKQELDRFIDALNSIYNEIKEVENGEADKLDNVLKNAPHTAEVVVSDNWKYSYPREKAAYPLPWIREKKYWVPVGRVDNAWGDRNLICICGSPEEYASFTNEK
;
A
#
# COMPACT_ATOMS: atom_id res chain seq x y z
N ILE A 1 12.52 -24.32 -3.22
CA ILE A 1 11.45 -25.21 -2.76
C ILE A 1 12.03 -26.61 -2.95
N LYS A 2 12.39 -27.30 -1.85
CA LYS A 2 12.70 -28.73 -1.93
C LYS A 2 11.41 -29.44 -2.25
N GLU A 3 11.42 -30.29 -3.26
CA GLU A 3 10.36 -31.26 -3.51
C GLU A 3 10.13 -32.04 -2.21
N CYS A 4 8.92 -31.94 -1.64
CA CYS A 4 8.51 -32.81 -0.55
C CYS A 4 8.44 -34.22 -1.10
N ASP A 5 9.16 -35.14 -0.47
CA ASP A 5 9.00 -36.57 -0.73
C ASP A 5 7.62 -36.99 -0.20
N TRP A 6 6.69 -37.21 -1.11
CA TRP A 6 5.30 -37.59 -0.81
C TRP A 6 5.18 -39.03 -0.31
N SER A 7 6.27 -39.74 -0.11
CA SER A 7 6.27 -41.18 0.20
C SER A 7 6.31 -41.53 1.70
N SER A 8 6.56 -40.58 2.59
CA SER A 8 6.56 -40.83 4.02
C SER A 8 6.26 -39.57 4.82
N ASP A 9 5.19 -39.60 5.53
CA ASP A 9 4.68 -38.63 6.47
C ASP A 9 3.89 -37.45 5.87
N VAL A 10 2.72 -37.29 6.45
CA VAL A 10 1.83 -36.15 6.27
C VAL A 10 2.65 -34.86 6.46
N CYS A 11 3.01 -34.21 5.35
CA CYS A 11 3.51 -32.85 5.42
C CYS A 11 2.38 -32.00 5.93
N SER A 12 2.44 -31.58 7.20
CA SER A 12 1.61 -30.50 7.70
C SER A 12 1.94 -29.26 6.89
N SER A 13 0.98 -28.71 6.18
CA SER A 13 1.17 -27.49 5.42
C SER A 13 0.79 -26.33 6.29
N ASP A 14 1.75 -25.51 6.69
CA ASP A 14 1.49 -24.26 7.36
C ASP A 14 0.84 -23.26 6.41
N LEU A 15 -0.01 -22.38 6.93
CA LEU A 15 -0.67 -21.32 6.18
C LEU A 15 -0.11 -19.97 6.60
N MET A 16 0.34 -19.17 5.62
CA MET A 16 0.56 -17.74 5.82
C MET A 16 -0.57 -16.94 5.17
N VAL A 17 -1.19 -16.05 5.94
CA VAL A 17 -2.35 -15.27 5.49
C VAL A 17 -2.24 -13.82 5.92
N THR A 18 -2.67 -12.90 5.05
CA THR A 18 -2.96 -11.50 5.40
C THR A 18 -4.46 -11.37 5.61
N TYR A 19 -4.91 -10.79 6.74
CA TYR A 19 -6.31 -10.62 7.01
C TYR A 19 -6.63 -9.22 7.55
N PRO A 20 -7.66 -8.51 7.01
CA PRO A 20 -8.34 -8.86 5.75
C PRO A 20 -7.34 -8.96 4.60
N SER A 21 -7.74 -9.62 3.50
CA SER A 21 -6.83 -9.89 2.40
C SER A 21 -6.40 -8.60 1.68
N THR A 22 -5.24 -8.62 1.01
CA THR A 22 -4.74 -7.54 0.16
C THR A 22 -5.63 -7.26 -1.07
N HIS A 23 -6.66 -8.07 -1.26
CA HIS A 23 -7.72 -7.82 -2.26
C HIS A 23 -8.83 -6.91 -1.73
N GLY A 24 -8.70 -6.42 -0.49
CA GLY A 24 -9.71 -5.57 0.15
C GLY A 24 -10.95 -6.31 0.62
N VAL A 25 -10.83 -7.58 1.00
CA VAL A 25 -11.96 -8.42 1.38
C VAL A 25 -11.74 -9.07 2.75
N PHE A 26 -12.78 -9.08 3.59
CA PHE A 26 -12.87 -9.94 4.75
C PHE A 26 -13.32 -11.34 4.29
N GLU A 27 -12.40 -12.28 4.25
CA GLU A 27 -12.66 -13.66 3.88
C GLU A 27 -13.57 -14.31 4.94
N SER A 28 -14.81 -14.63 4.59
CA SER A 28 -15.80 -15.19 5.52
C SER A 28 -15.41 -16.58 6.04
N ALA A 29 -14.67 -17.36 5.24
CA ALA A 29 -14.22 -18.70 5.58
C ALA A 29 -12.91 -18.75 6.39
N ILE A 30 -12.34 -17.62 6.81
CA ILE A 30 -11.00 -17.59 7.43
C ILE A 30 -10.87 -18.51 8.65
N ILE A 31 -11.90 -18.57 9.52
CA ILE A 31 -11.88 -19.43 10.71
C ILE A 31 -11.87 -20.90 10.30
N GLU A 32 -12.74 -21.28 9.35
CA GLU A 32 -12.80 -22.64 8.83
C GLU A 32 -11.47 -23.07 8.18
N MET A 33 -10.84 -22.17 7.44
CA MET A 33 -9.51 -22.41 6.85
C MET A 33 -8.46 -22.67 7.92
N CYS A 34 -8.42 -21.86 8.99
CA CYS A 34 -7.51 -22.06 10.12
C CYS A 34 -7.79 -23.40 10.82
N ASP A 35 -9.04 -23.73 11.05
CA ASP A 35 -9.44 -25.00 11.69
C ASP A 35 -8.98 -26.22 10.86
N ILE A 36 -9.11 -26.16 9.54
CA ILE A 36 -8.61 -27.22 8.64
C ILE A 36 -7.10 -27.38 8.76
N ILE A 37 -6.33 -26.29 8.74
CA ILE A 37 -4.89 -26.33 8.90
C ILE A 37 -4.52 -26.99 10.24
N HIS A 38 -5.15 -26.58 11.33
CA HIS A 38 -4.91 -27.16 12.67
C HIS A 38 -5.27 -28.65 12.76
N GLN A 39 -6.36 -29.09 12.11
CA GLN A 39 -6.75 -30.51 12.08
C GLN A 39 -5.68 -31.40 11.47
N TYR A 40 -4.88 -30.87 10.56
CA TYR A 40 -3.77 -31.57 9.90
C TYR A 40 -2.41 -31.25 10.51
N GLY A 41 -2.36 -30.62 11.69
CA GLY A 41 -1.13 -30.36 12.45
C GLY A 41 -0.32 -29.15 11.97
N GLY A 42 -0.83 -28.37 11.02
CA GLY A 42 -0.22 -27.13 10.54
C GLY A 42 -0.40 -25.96 11.49
N GLN A 43 0.35 -24.89 11.26
CA GLN A 43 0.27 -23.62 12.00
C GLN A 43 -0.18 -22.50 11.07
N VAL A 44 -0.82 -21.48 11.62
CA VAL A 44 -1.28 -20.30 10.88
C VAL A 44 -0.48 -19.08 11.27
N TYR A 45 0.25 -18.52 10.30
CA TYR A 45 0.95 -17.25 10.42
C TYR A 45 0.13 -16.13 9.80
N MET A 46 -0.26 -15.14 10.62
CA MET A 46 -0.97 -13.96 10.12
C MET A 46 -0.01 -12.79 9.94
N ASP A 47 0.02 -12.26 8.72
CA ASP A 47 0.60 -10.94 8.46
C ASP A 47 -0.32 -9.86 9.05
N GLY A 48 0.20 -9.13 10.03
CA GLY A 48 -0.53 -8.07 10.73
C GLY A 48 -0.45 -6.70 10.04
N ALA A 49 -0.08 -6.64 8.76
CA ALA A 49 -0.02 -5.38 8.00
C ALA A 49 -1.36 -4.65 7.98
N ASN A 50 -2.46 -5.40 7.88
CA ASN A 50 -3.82 -4.87 7.80
C ASN A 50 -4.52 -4.79 9.18
N MET A 51 -3.77 -4.63 10.26
CA MET A 51 -4.31 -4.56 11.62
C MET A 51 -5.28 -3.39 11.82
N ASN A 52 -5.13 -2.30 11.09
CA ASN A 52 -6.03 -1.15 11.10
C ASN A 52 -7.48 -1.50 10.71
N ALA A 53 -7.70 -2.64 10.05
CA ALA A 53 -9.03 -3.14 9.76
C ALA A 53 -9.56 -4.14 10.82
N GLN A 54 -8.78 -4.43 11.87
CA GLN A 54 -9.13 -5.42 12.89
C GLN A 54 -9.32 -4.83 14.29
N VAL A 55 -8.53 -3.80 14.65
CA VAL A 55 -8.45 -3.28 16.03
C VAL A 55 -9.83 -2.95 16.58
N GLY A 56 -10.18 -3.59 17.71
CA GLY A 56 -11.47 -3.41 18.40
C GLY A 56 -12.67 -4.13 17.76
N LEU A 57 -12.51 -4.74 16.58
CA LEU A 57 -13.55 -5.52 15.91
C LEU A 57 -13.27 -7.03 15.98
N THR A 58 -12.01 -7.40 15.76
CA THR A 58 -11.52 -8.78 15.89
C THR A 58 -10.05 -8.77 16.31
N ASN A 59 -9.42 -9.95 16.39
CA ASN A 59 -7.99 -10.08 16.66
C ASN A 59 -7.46 -11.42 16.10
N PRO A 60 -6.13 -11.57 15.94
CA PRO A 60 -5.52 -12.77 15.37
C PRO A 60 -5.94 -14.08 16.05
N ARG A 61 -6.05 -14.09 17.38
CA ARG A 61 -6.47 -15.29 18.12
C ARG A 61 -7.90 -15.74 17.78
N ASN A 62 -8.83 -14.78 17.68
CA ASN A 62 -10.22 -15.11 17.36
C ASN A 62 -10.38 -15.63 15.92
N ILE A 63 -9.45 -15.25 15.04
CA ILE A 63 -9.41 -15.71 13.65
C ILE A 63 -8.80 -17.12 13.56
N GLY A 64 -7.94 -17.50 14.52
CA GLY A 64 -7.25 -18.79 14.54
C GLY A 64 -5.76 -18.71 14.21
N ALA A 65 -5.15 -17.53 14.24
CA ALA A 65 -3.71 -17.39 13.97
C ALA A 65 -2.88 -17.85 15.20
N ASP A 66 -1.82 -18.61 14.92
CA ASP A 66 -0.83 -19.06 15.91
C ASP A 66 0.30 -18.08 16.06
N VAL A 67 0.67 -17.39 15.00
CA VAL A 67 1.69 -16.34 14.96
C VAL A 67 1.15 -15.12 14.26
N CYS A 68 1.46 -13.93 14.77
CA CYS A 68 1.17 -12.68 14.10
C CYS A 68 2.30 -11.68 14.32
N HIS A 69 2.84 -11.11 13.24
CA HIS A 69 3.66 -9.92 13.34
C HIS A 69 2.84 -8.64 13.14
N LEU A 70 3.25 -7.55 13.78
CA LEU A 70 2.62 -6.24 13.63
C LEU A 70 3.56 -5.26 12.93
N ASN A 71 2.99 -4.47 12.05
CA ASN A 71 3.68 -3.35 11.40
C ASN A 71 3.34 -2.06 12.16
N LEU A 72 4.18 -1.68 13.15
CA LEU A 72 3.90 -0.49 13.96
C LEU A 72 3.91 0.81 13.14
N HIS A 73 4.64 0.83 12.02
CA HIS A 73 4.69 1.95 11.09
C HIS A 73 3.43 2.09 10.20
N LYS A 74 2.48 1.18 10.32
CA LYS A 74 1.17 1.25 9.69
C LYS A 74 0.12 1.67 10.72
N THR A 75 -0.46 0.72 11.42
CA THR A 75 -1.57 0.94 12.35
C THR A 75 -1.19 1.76 13.60
N PHE A 76 0.07 1.74 14.04
CA PHE A 76 0.48 2.23 15.37
C PHE A 76 1.45 3.41 15.34
N ALA A 77 1.46 4.16 14.24
CA ALA A 77 1.98 5.51 14.09
C ALA A 77 3.50 5.73 14.25
N ILE A 78 4.35 4.69 14.31
CA ILE A 78 5.79 4.95 14.27
C ILE A 78 6.22 5.41 12.88
N PRO A 79 7.33 6.18 12.75
CA PRO A 79 7.82 6.57 11.44
C PRO A 79 8.37 5.35 10.67
N HIS A 80 8.11 5.31 9.36
CA HIS A 80 8.78 4.40 8.43
C HIS A 80 9.91 5.11 7.68
N GLY A 81 9.65 6.34 7.23
CA GLY A 81 10.63 7.32 6.79
C GLY A 81 11.62 6.85 5.72
N GLY A 82 11.14 6.11 4.73
CA GLY A 82 12.03 5.62 3.66
C GLY A 82 13.03 4.57 4.13
N GLY A 83 12.68 3.75 5.14
CA GLY A 83 13.53 2.70 5.71
C GLY A 83 14.10 3.08 7.07
N GLY A 84 13.40 3.90 7.83
CA GLY A 84 13.74 4.31 9.18
C GLY A 84 13.76 3.16 10.19
N PRO A 85 13.81 3.47 11.50
CA PRO A 85 13.97 2.48 12.56
C PRO A 85 12.82 1.47 12.56
N GLY A 86 13.15 0.18 12.36
CA GLY A 86 12.18 -0.89 12.30
C GLY A 86 11.84 -1.46 13.68
N VAL A 87 10.55 -1.66 13.96
CA VAL A 87 10.05 -2.46 15.06
C VAL A 87 8.84 -3.24 14.58
N GLY A 88 8.93 -4.57 14.64
CA GLY A 88 7.85 -5.48 14.27
C GLY A 88 7.61 -6.47 15.41
N PRO A 89 6.72 -6.19 16.36
CA PRO A 89 6.38 -7.13 17.41
C PRO A 89 5.82 -8.42 16.82
N ILE A 90 6.23 -9.55 17.40
CA ILE A 90 5.68 -10.88 17.13
C ILE A 90 4.88 -11.32 18.34
N ALA A 91 3.64 -11.74 18.10
CA ALA A 91 2.80 -12.42 19.06
C ALA A 91 2.62 -13.87 18.64
N VAL A 92 2.68 -14.80 19.59
CA VAL A 92 2.51 -16.23 19.31
C VAL A 92 1.50 -16.86 20.26
N ALA A 93 0.87 -17.95 19.82
CA ALA A 93 0.06 -18.83 20.66
C ALA A 93 0.94 -19.49 21.72
N GLN A 94 0.33 -19.92 22.83
CA GLN A 94 1.05 -20.41 24.01
C GLN A 94 1.99 -21.58 23.70
N HIS A 95 1.60 -22.50 22.84
CA HIS A 95 2.41 -23.68 22.47
C HIS A 95 3.68 -23.32 21.67
N LEU A 96 3.77 -22.10 21.13
CA LEU A 96 4.93 -21.63 20.36
C LEU A 96 5.90 -20.77 21.19
N ILE A 97 5.60 -20.47 22.46
CA ILE A 97 6.44 -19.59 23.30
C ILE A 97 7.87 -20.12 23.42
N GLU A 98 8.04 -21.44 23.58
CA GLU A 98 9.35 -22.05 23.72
C GLU A 98 10.24 -21.95 22.48
N PHE A 99 9.67 -21.65 21.31
CA PHE A 99 10.39 -21.47 20.05
C PHE A 99 10.77 -20.02 19.77
N LEU A 100 10.35 -19.07 20.61
CA LEU A 100 10.71 -17.66 20.42
C LEU A 100 12.24 -17.47 20.53
N PRO A 101 12.81 -16.48 19.80
CA PRO A 101 14.23 -16.18 19.88
C PRO A 101 14.68 -15.85 21.31
N SER A 102 15.79 -16.41 21.73
CA SER A 102 16.52 -16.00 22.93
C SER A 102 17.45 -14.83 22.62
N HIS A 103 18.02 -14.20 23.67
CA HIS A 103 18.99 -13.14 23.46
C HIS A 103 20.02 -13.13 24.63
N PRO A 104 21.32 -13.00 24.34
CA PRO A 104 22.35 -13.10 25.36
C PRO A 104 22.30 -12.01 26.45
N VAL A 105 21.73 -10.85 26.13
CA VAL A 105 21.60 -9.73 27.09
C VAL A 105 20.21 -9.62 27.72
N MET A 106 19.30 -10.52 27.39
CA MET A 106 17.92 -10.52 27.90
C MET A 106 17.55 -11.94 28.36
N ASN A 107 17.16 -12.05 29.61
CA ASN A 107 16.59 -13.31 30.11
C ASN A 107 15.08 -13.31 29.87
N ASN A 108 14.62 -14.01 28.83
CA ASN A 108 13.23 -14.20 28.52
C ASN A 108 12.58 -15.37 29.23
N GLY A 109 13.34 -16.05 30.13
CA GLY A 109 12.83 -17.19 30.90
C GLY A 109 12.70 -18.50 30.12
N HIS A 110 13.15 -18.56 28.87
CA HIS A 110 13.16 -19.77 28.04
C HIS A 110 14.45 -19.89 27.23
N ILE A 111 14.76 -21.10 26.79
CA ILE A 111 15.89 -21.39 25.91
C ILE A 111 15.26 -21.74 24.55
N GLY A 112 15.06 -20.74 23.72
CA GLY A 112 14.57 -20.90 22.34
C GLY A 112 15.72 -20.93 21.34
N ILE A 113 15.44 -20.55 20.10
CA ILE A 113 16.47 -20.35 19.08
C ILE A 113 17.41 -19.21 19.47
N ASN A 114 18.57 -19.14 18.83
CA ASN A 114 19.53 -18.06 19.08
C ASN A 114 18.97 -16.68 18.71
N ALA A 115 19.67 -15.63 19.15
CA ALA A 115 19.29 -14.25 18.80
C ALA A 115 19.21 -14.05 17.28
N VAL A 116 18.10 -13.50 16.81
CA VAL A 116 17.86 -13.20 15.39
C VAL A 116 18.30 -11.79 14.99
N SER A 117 18.58 -10.92 15.97
CA SER A 117 19.06 -9.55 15.75
C SER A 117 19.94 -9.10 16.91
N ALA A 118 20.81 -8.12 16.65
CA ALA A 118 21.66 -7.53 17.69
C ALA A 118 20.86 -6.72 18.73
N ALA A 119 19.75 -6.13 18.31
CA ALA A 119 18.84 -5.34 19.16
C ALA A 119 17.61 -6.19 19.52
N PRO A 120 17.46 -6.68 20.75
CA PRO A 120 16.41 -7.63 21.12
C PRO A 120 14.98 -7.06 21.02
N ARG A 121 14.86 -5.75 20.97
CA ARG A 121 13.57 -5.04 20.87
C ARG A 121 13.50 -4.13 19.65
N GLY A 122 14.29 -4.37 18.62
CA GLY A 122 14.40 -3.51 17.46
C GLY A 122 14.82 -2.08 17.85
N SER A 123 14.34 -1.08 17.14
CA SER A 123 14.61 0.33 17.45
C SER A 123 13.70 0.81 18.59
N ALA A 124 14.00 0.40 19.81
CA ALA A 124 13.16 0.60 20.99
C ALA A 124 12.80 2.07 21.26
N SER A 125 13.62 3.03 20.81
CA SER A 125 13.39 4.47 21.01
C SER A 125 12.11 4.99 20.33
N VAL A 126 11.54 4.28 19.34
CA VAL A 126 10.29 4.67 18.70
C VAL A 126 9.03 4.09 19.35
N LEU A 127 9.17 3.13 20.26
CA LEU A 127 8.03 2.53 20.98
C LEU A 127 7.21 3.53 21.82
N PRO A 128 7.81 4.59 22.44
CA PRO A 128 7.03 5.64 23.09
C PRO A 128 5.99 6.32 22.19
N ILE A 129 6.22 6.37 20.87
CA ILE A 129 5.27 6.93 19.89
C ILE A 129 4.00 6.06 19.85
N THR A 130 4.16 4.75 19.65
CA THR A 130 3.03 3.81 19.71
C THR A 130 2.33 3.84 21.06
N TYR A 131 3.09 3.87 22.16
CA TYR A 131 2.51 3.97 23.49
C TYR A 131 1.67 5.25 23.66
N GLY A 132 2.22 6.40 23.26
CA GLY A 132 1.51 7.68 23.28
C GLY A 132 0.24 7.65 22.43
N TYR A 133 0.33 7.14 21.21
CA TYR A 133 -0.81 7.00 20.30
C TYR A 133 -1.93 6.16 20.93
N ILE A 134 -1.62 4.97 21.44
CA ILE A 134 -2.60 4.09 22.09
C ILE A 134 -3.22 4.77 23.33
N LYS A 135 -2.41 5.45 24.13
CA LYS A 135 -2.90 6.16 25.33
C LYS A 135 -3.79 7.34 24.99
N MET A 136 -3.50 8.07 23.92
CA MET A 136 -4.32 9.21 23.46
C MET A 136 -5.64 8.75 22.86
N MET A 137 -5.62 7.70 22.05
CA MET A 137 -6.82 7.16 21.37
C MET A 137 -7.72 6.39 22.35
N GLY A 138 -7.13 5.63 23.27
CA GLY A 138 -7.86 4.69 24.10
C GLY A 138 -8.51 3.56 23.29
N GLY A 139 -9.15 2.61 23.95
CA GLY A 139 -9.80 1.48 23.26
C GLY A 139 -10.94 1.91 22.34
N SER A 140 -11.75 2.88 22.77
CA SER A 140 -12.87 3.39 21.96
C SER A 140 -12.38 4.14 20.72
N GLY A 141 -11.35 4.99 20.84
CA GLY A 141 -10.80 5.74 19.72
C GLY A 141 -10.14 4.83 18.68
N LEU A 142 -9.40 3.82 19.11
CA LEU A 142 -8.81 2.83 18.20
C LEU A 142 -9.88 2.02 17.45
N THR A 143 -10.96 1.62 18.14
CA THR A 143 -12.08 0.93 17.48
C THR A 143 -12.80 1.84 16.47
N GLU A 144 -12.98 3.11 16.81
CA GLU A 144 -13.60 4.08 15.91
C GLU A 144 -12.73 4.34 14.68
N ALA A 145 -11.41 4.47 14.85
CA ALA A 145 -10.46 4.57 13.73
C ALA A 145 -10.63 3.40 12.74
N THR A 146 -10.69 2.16 13.24
CA THR A 146 -10.92 0.98 12.40
C THR A 146 -12.24 1.06 11.62
N LYS A 147 -13.33 1.46 12.28
CA LYS A 147 -14.64 1.61 11.63
C LYS A 147 -14.62 2.70 10.55
N ILE A 148 -13.97 3.82 10.82
CA ILE A 148 -13.85 4.91 9.86
C ILE A 148 -13.00 4.49 8.65
N ALA A 149 -11.90 3.77 8.84
CA ALA A 149 -11.10 3.25 7.73
C ALA A 149 -11.94 2.39 6.78
N ILE A 150 -12.73 1.46 7.31
CA ILE A 150 -13.64 0.61 6.54
C ILE A 150 -14.73 1.46 5.87
N LEU A 151 -15.31 2.42 6.58
CA LEU A 151 -16.35 3.30 6.04
C LEU A 151 -15.83 4.14 4.88
N ASN A 152 -14.64 4.73 5.01
CA ASN A 152 -14.01 5.56 3.98
C ASN A 152 -13.73 4.76 2.70
N ALA A 153 -13.20 3.54 2.81
CA ALA A 153 -12.98 2.67 1.66
C ALA A 153 -14.30 2.34 0.94
N ASN A 154 -15.36 2.02 1.69
CA ASN A 154 -16.67 1.74 1.12
C ASN A 154 -17.35 2.99 0.53
N TYR A 155 -17.07 4.17 1.07
CA TYR A 155 -17.55 5.44 0.51
C TYR A 155 -16.96 5.69 -0.88
N ILE A 156 -15.64 5.54 -1.02
CA ILE A 156 -14.95 5.65 -2.32
C ILE A 156 -15.43 4.55 -3.28
N ALA A 157 -15.50 3.29 -2.81
CA ALA A 157 -15.94 2.17 -3.64
C ALA A 157 -17.33 2.41 -4.26
N LYS A 158 -18.27 2.93 -3.46
CA LYS A 158 -19.61 3.26 -3.95
C LYS A 158 -19.59 4.39 -4.99
N ALA A 159 -18.76 5.41 -4.79
CA ALA A 159 -18.72 6.59 -5.66
C ALA A 159 -18.03 6.32 -7.00
N LEU A 160 -17.07 5.39 -7.04
CA LEU A 160 -16.25 5.11 -8.23
C LEU A 160 -16.63 3.81 -8.94
N GLY A 161 -17.41 2.95 -8.30
CA GLY A 161 -17.69 1.60 -8.79
C GLY A 161 -18.38 1.53 -10.16
N GLU A 162 -19.19 2.51 -10.51
CA GLU A 162 -19.87 2.57 -11.82
C GLU A 162 -18.89 2.91 -12.96
N ASN A 163 -17.92 3.78 -12.71
CA ASN A 163 -16.98 4.25 -13.71
C ASN A 163 -15.78 3.31 -13.89
N TYR A 164 -15.21 2.87 -12.78
CA TYR A 164 -13.99 2.05 -12.79
C TYR A 164 -14.27 0.56 -12.58
N GLY A 165 -15.32 0.22 -11.82
CA GLY A 165 -15.53 -1.12 -11.31
C GLY A 165 -14.69 -1.40 -10.05
N ILE A 166 -15.25 -2.20 -9.14
CA ILE A 166 -14.54 -2.72 -7.97
C ILE A 166 -14.24 -4.20 -8.23
N LEU A 167 -12.96 -4.55 -8.30
CA LEU A 167 -12.56 -5.88 -8.75
C LEU A 167 -12.95 -6.97 -7.75
N TYR A 168 -12.82 -6.69 -6.46
CA TYR A 168 -13.14 -7.63 -5.39
C TYR A 168 -14.04 -6.99 -4.35
N ALA A 169 -15.04 -7.71 -3.92
CA ALA A 169 -15.92 -7.34 -2.83
C ALA A 169 -16.39 -8.60 -2.09
N GLY A 170 -16.71 -8.46 -0.81
CA GLY A 170 -17.33 -9.52 -0.03
C GLY A 170 -18.78 -9.82 -0.45
N GLU A 171 -19.40 -10.80 0.18
CA GLU A 171 -20.74 -11.31 -0.13
C GLU A 171 -21.84 -10.23 -0.20
N ASN A 172 -21.69 -9.15 0.58
CA ASN A 172 -22.62 -8.03 0.62
C ASN A 172 -22.25 -6.87 -0.32
N GLY A 173 -21.33 -7.08 -1.28
CA GLY A 173 -20.83 -6.05 -2.18
C GLY A 173 -20.01 -4.95 -1.46
N ARG A 174 -19.45 -5.27 -0.28
CA ARG A 174 -18.65 -4.36 0.54
C ARG A 174 -17.18 -4.72 0.48
N VAL A 175 -16.33 -3.69 0.56
CA VAL A 175 -14.88 -3.85 0.71
C VAL A 175 -14.48 -3.71 2.18
N ALA A 176 -13.25 -4.12 2.51
CA ALA A 176 -12.66 -3.91 3.82
C ALA A 176 -12.17 -2.45 3.98
N HIS A 177 -10.94 -2.24 4.38
CA HIS A 177 -10.32 -0.91 4.55
C HIS A 177 -9.65 -0.37 3.28
N GLU A 178 -9.52 -1.21 2.27
CA GLU A 178 -8.94 -0.91 0.96
C GLU A 178 -9.81 -1.46 -0.16
N LEU A 179 -9.60 -0.97 -1.38
CA LEU A 179 -10.35 -1.40 -2.56
C LEU A 179 -9.44 -1.46 -3.78
N ILE A 180 -9.80 -2.33 -4.72
CA ILE A 180 -9.08 -2.49 -5.97
C ILE A 180 -9.95 -1.99 -7.12
N LEU A 181 -9.54 -0.86 -7.72
CA LEU A 181 -10.19 -0.33 -8.92
C LEU A 181 -9.72 -1.07 -10.16
N GLU A 182 -10.67 -1.49 -10.98
CA GLU A 182 -10.43 -2.18 -12.25
C GLU A 182 -10.18 -1.17 -13.38
N CYS A 183 -8.99 -1.21 -14.00
CA CYS A 183 -8.62 -0.28 -15.08
C CYS A 183 -8.39 -0.96 -16.44
N ARG A 184 -8.41 -2.30 -16.52
CA ARG A 184 -8.10 -3.04 -17.74
C ARG A 184 -9.09 -2.79 -18.89
N HIS A 185 -10.37 -2.60 -18.57
CA HIS A 185 -11.38 -2.26 -19.56
C HIS A 185 -11.16 -0.86 -20.16
N LEU A 186 -10.70 0.10 -19.37
CA LEU A 186 -10.35 1.45 -19.83
C LEU A 186 -9.16 1.41 -20.78
N LYS A 187 -8.13 0.61 -20.42
CA LYS A 187 -6.98 0.37 -21.30
C LYS A 187 -7.38 -0.26 -22.63
N ALA A 188 -8.27 -1.24 -22.59
CA ALA A 188 -8.75 -1.91 -23.81
C ALA A 188 -9.51 -0.94 -24.75
N ALA A 189 -10.31 -0.03 -24.20
CA ALA A 189 -11.12 0.91 -24.97
C ALA A 189 -10.32 2.13 -25.48
N SER A 190 -9.49 2.73 -24.64
CA SER A 190 -8.82 4.02 -24.93
C SER A 190 -7.29 3.93 -25.09
N GLY A 191 -6.66 2.85 -24.64
CA GLY A 191 -5.20 2.73 -24.53
C GLY A 191 -4.62 3.41 -23.28
N ILE A 192 -5.44 3.99 -22.41
CA ILE A 192 -5.02 4.63 -21.16
C ILE A 192 -4.82 3.56 -20.08
N THR A 193 -3.63 3.53 -19.48
CA THR A 193 -3.23 2.57 -18.47
C THR A 193 -3.48 3.07 -17.05
N GLU A 194 -3.42 2.17 -16.08
CA GLU A 194 -3.42 2.49 -14.65
C GLU A 194 -2.27 3.44 -14.28
N GLU A 195 -1.11 3.32 -14.97
CA GLU A 195 0.01 4.26 -14.77
C GLU A 195 -0.34 5.66 -15.28
N ASP A 196 -1.01 5.79 -16.42
CA ASP A 196 -1.45 7.08 -16.94
C ASP A 196 -2.40 7.77 -15.96
N ILE A 197 -3.34 7.02 -15.40
CA ILE A 197 -4.28 7.50 -14.38
C ILE A 197 -3.53 7.97 -13.12
N ALA A 198 -2.60 7.17 -12.62
CA ALA A 198 -1.80 7.49 -11.46
C ALA A 198 -0.92 8.75 -11.67
N LYS A 199 -0.29 8.87 -12.83
CA LYS A 199 0.49 10.07 -13.19
C LYS A 199 -0.40 11.30 -13.31
N ARG A 200 -1.62 11.14 -13.85
CA ARG A 200 -2.57 12.24 -13.95
C ARG A 200 -3.09 12.69 -12.58
N LEU A 201 -3.31 11.79 -11.62
CA LEU A 201 -3.66 12.13 -10.24
C LEU A 201 -2.64 13.08 -9.59
N MET A 202 -1.37 13.01 -9.95
CA MET A 202 -0.35 13.94 -9.44
C MET A 202 -0.62 15.39 -9.87
N ASP A 203 -1.18 15.61 -11.06
CA ASP A 203 -1.60 16.94 -11.51
C ASP A 203 -2.78 17.50 -10.68
N TYR A 204 -3.59 16.60 -10.11
CA TYR A 204 -4.66 16.94 -9.16
C TYR A 204 -4.16 17.12 -7.73
N GLY A 205 -2.86 16.92 -7.48
CA GLY A 205 -2.24 17.10 -6.18
C GLY A 205 -2.34 15.89 -5.25
N PHE A 206 -2.60 14.71 -5.80
CA PHE A 206 -2.63 13.46 -5.04
C PHE A 206 -1.36 12.64 -5.25
N HIS A 207 -0.89 12.02 -4.19
CA HIS A 207 0.06 10.93 -4.31
C HIS A 207 -0.62 9.75 -5.00
N ALA A 208 0.03 9.19 -6.01
CA ALA A 208 -0.56 8.09 -6.76
C ALA A 208 -0.81 6.85 -5.89
N PRO A 209 -1.95 6.16 -6.05
CA PRO A 209 -2.19 4.87 -5.42
C PRO A 209 -1.21 3.80 -5.89
N THR A 210 -1.14 2.68 -5.17
CA THR A 210 -0.33 1.51 -5.58
C THR A 210 -0.83 0.97 -6.91
N LEU A 211 0.13 0.83 -7.86
CA LEU A 211 -0.15 0.39 -9.23
C LEU A 211 -0.06 -1.12 -9.36
N SER A 212 -0.95 -1.70 -10.18
CA SER A 212 -0.84 -3.09 -10.65
C SER A 212 -0.57 -4.11 -9.52
N PHE A 213 -1.15 -3.86 -8.35
CA PHE A 213 -1.05 -4.72 -7.19
C PHE A 213 -2.41 -4.78 -6.46
N PRO A 214 -2.86 -5.95 -5.97
CA PRO A 214 -2.27 -7.28 -6.17
C PRO A 214 -2.46 -7.85 -7.59
N VAL A 215 -3.20 -7.17 -8.45
CA VAL A 215 -3.51 -7.60 -9.82
C VAL A 215 -3.04 -6.57 -10.83
N HIS A 216 -2.44 -7.02 -11.92
CA HIS A 216 -2.02 -6.14 -13.02
C HIS A 216 -3.20 -5.37 -13.63
N GLY A 217 -2.97 -4.10 -13.95
CA GLY A 217 -3.96 -3.23 -14.59
C GLY A 217 -5.00 -2.67 -13.62
N THR A 218 -4.66 -2.58 -12.33
CA THR A 218 -5.54 -2.08 -11.27
C THR A 218 -4.87 -0.99 -10.44
N LEU A 219 -5.65 -0.29 -9.64
CA LEU A 219 -5.21 0.66 -8.62
C LEU A 219 -5.72 0.21 -7.26
N MET A 220 -4.83 0.07 -6.28
CA MET A 220 -5.19 -0.18 -4.88
C MET A 220 -5.32 1.14 -4.13
N ILE A 221 -6.46 1.37 -3.52
CA ILE A 221 -6.75 2.58 -2.75
C ILE A 221 -7.05 2.22 -1.31
N GLU A 222 -6.28 2.79 -0.40
CA GLU A 222 -6.48 2.70 1.05
C GLU A 222 -6.59 4.12 1.62
N PRO A 223 -7.80 4.63 1.88
CA PRO A 223 -7.99 5.99 2.36
C PRO A 223 -7.63 6.18 3.83
N THR A 224 -7.52 5.12 4.60
CA THR A 224 -7.34 5.09 6.06
C THR A 224 -8.46 5.83 6.82
N GLU A 225 -8.32 5.98 8.13
CA GLU A 225 -9.18 6.80 8.98
C GLU A 225 -8.75 8.27 9.01
N SER A 226 -7.54 8.57 8.53
CA SER A 226 -6.91 9.88 8.65
C SER A 226 -7.47 10.90 7.68
N GLU A 227 -8.06 10.44 6.56
CA GLU A 227 -8.57 11.34 5.54
C GLU A 227 -9.93 11.93 5.92
N SER A 228 -10.05 13.24 5.77
CA SER A 228 -11.33 13.91 5.97
C SER A 228 -12.31 13.60 4.83
N LYS A 229 -13.62 13.67 5.12
CA LYS A 229 -14.63 13.54 4.06
C LYS A 229 -14.39 14.49 2.88
N GLN A 230 -13.96 15.72 3.16
CA GLN A 230 -13.64 16.71 2.12
C GLN A 230 -12.50 16.23 1.21
N GLU A 231 -11.47 15.59 1.77
CA GLU A 231 -10.37 15.04 0.99
C GLU A 231 -10.79 13.81 0.19
N LEU A 232 -11.65 12.96 0.75
CA LEU A 232 -12.25 11.84 0.00
C LEU A 232 -13.09 12.34 -1.18
N ASP A 233 -13.91 13.38 -0.97
CA ASP A 233 -14.71 13.99 -2.05
C ASP A 233 -13.80 14.56 -3.15
N ARG A 234 -12.71 15.28 -2.79
CA ARG A 234 -11.73 15.79 -3.77
C ARG A 234 -11.07 14.67 -4.57
N PHE A 235 -10.74 13.56 -3.93
CA PHE A 235 -10.15 12.39 -4.58
C PHE A 235 -11.14 11.73 -5.56
N ILE A 236 -12.39 11.59 -5.15
CA ILE A 236 -13.48 11.09 -5.99
C ILE A 236 -13.70 12.01 -7.19
N ASP A 237 -13.75 13.33 -6.99
CA ASP A 237 -13.89 14.31 -8.08
C ASP A 237 -12.72 14.23 -9.06
N ALA A 238 -11.49 14.07 -8.56
CA ALA A 238 -10.30 13.93 -9.40
C ALA A 238 -10.39 12.67 -10.29
N LEU A 239 -10.74 11.52 -9.71
CA LEU A 239 -10.89 10.27 -10.49
C LEU A 239 -12.05 10.33 -11.47
N ASN A 240 -13.18 10.93 -11.11
CA ASN A 240 -14.30 11.12 -12.05
C ASN A 240 -13.91 12.07 -13.20
N SER A 241 -13.14 13.12 -12.91
CA SER A 241 -12.62 14.01 -13.95
C SER A 241 -11.64 13.28 -14.89
N ILE A 242 -10.75 12.47 -14.33
CA ILE A 242 -9.84 11.60 -15.10
C ILE A 242 -10.62 10.60 -15.95
N TYR A 243 -11.67 10.01 -15.43
CA TYR A 243 -12.55 9.13 -16.20
C TYR A 243 -13.15 9.84 -17.42
N ASN A 244 -13.59 11.09 -17.26
CA ASN A 244 -14.09 11.88 -18.39
C ASN A 244 -12.98 12.17 -19.42
N GLU A 245 -11.76 12.47 -18.97
CA GLU A 245 -10.59 12.62 -19.86
C GLU A 245 -10.28 11.31 -20.62
N ILE A 246 -10.48 10.14 -19.99
CA ILE A 246 -10.35 8.83 -20.66
C ILE A 246 -11.44 8.67 -21.73
N LYS A 247 -12.67 9.09 -21.43
CA LYS A 247 -13.77 9.04 -22.39
C LYS A 247 -13.55 9.95 -23.60
N GLU A 248 -12.93 11.11 -23.43
CA GLU A 248 -12.53 11.95 -24.58
C GLU A 248 -11.59 11.20 -25.53
N VAL A 249 -10.63 10.42 -25.00
CA VAL A 249 -9.72 9.60 -25.82
C VAL A 249 -10.46 8.44 -26.48
N GLU A 250 -11.32 7.76 -25.74
CA GLU A 250 -12.14 6.65 -26.27
C GLU A 250 -13.04 7.10 -27.43
N ASN A 251 -13.65 8.28 -27.29
CA ASN A 251 -14.57 8.86 -28.29
C ASN A 251 -13.81 9.51 -29.48
N GLY A 252 -12.49 9.62 -29.43
CA GLY A 252 -11.71 10.28 -30.47
C GLY A 252 -11.72 11.82 -30.41
N GLU A 253 -12.17 12.40 -29.29
CA GLU A 253 -12.16 13.83 -29.02
C GLU A 253 -10.75 14.32 -28.61
N ALA A 254 -9.94 13.42 -28.06
CA ALA A 254 -8.53 13.63 -27.75
C ALA A 254 -7.67 12.59 -28.48
N ASP A 255 -6.44 12.99 -28.84
CA ASP A 255 -5.50 12.11 -29.52
C ASP A 255 -5.07 10.95 -28.61
N LYS A 256 -4.86 9.76 -29.18
CA LYS A 256 -4.53 8.56 -28.41
C LYS A 256 -3.13 8.58 -27.81
N LEU A 257 -2.21 9.31 -28.41
CA LEU A 257 -0.80 9.37 -28.00
C LEU A 257 -0.42 10.72 -27.39
N ASP A 258 -1.02 11.81 -27.89
CA ASP A 258 -0.80 13.18 -27.39
C ASP A 258 -2.05 13.70 -26.68
N ASN A 259 -2.23 13.27 -25.44
CA ASN A 259 -3.33 13.72 -24.59
C ASN A 259 -2.83 14.00 -23.15
N VAL A 260 -3.69 14.63 -22.37
CA VAL A 260 -3.36 15.08 -21.02
C VAL A 260 -2.99 13.95 -20.07
N LEU A 261 -3.49 12.73 -20.29
CA LEU A 261 -3.19 11.54 -19.47
C LEU A 261 -1.83 10.95 -19.83
N LYS A 262 -1.54 10.80 -21.12
CA LYS A 262 -0.26 10.27 -21.62
C LYS A 262 0.93 11.16 -21.27
N ASN A 263 0.72 12.48 -21.24
CA ASN A 263 1.76 13.45 -20.96
C ASN A 263 1.87 13.85 -19.48
N ALA A 264 0.96 13.38 -18.63
CA ALA A 264 1.02 13.63 -17.19
C ALA A 264 2.22 12.92 -16.53
N PRO A 265 2.78 13.46 -15.43
CA PRO A 265 2.38 14.71 -14.79
C PRO A 265 3.05 15.94 -15.43
N HIS A 266 2.41 17.11 -15.29
CA HIS A 266 2.87 18.38 -15.87
C HIS A 266 3.60 19.22 -14.82
N THR A 267 4.91 19.45 -15.03
CA THR A 267 5.70 20.31 -14.16
C THR A 267 5.42 21.80 -14.43
N ALA A 268 5.73 22.66 -13.46
CA ALA A 268 5.62 24.11 -13.64
C ALA A 268 6.46 24.58 -14.85
N GLU A 269 7.67 24.06 -15.00
CA GLU A 269 8.56 24.39 -16.13
C GLU A 269 7.89 24.12 -17.47
N VAL A 270 7.27 22.95 -17.64
CA VAL A 270 6.57 22.59 -18.87
C VAL A 270 5.40 23.52 -19.14
N VAL A 271 4.60 23.85 -18.12
CA VAL A 271 3.39 24.68 -18.28
C VAL A 271 3.72 26.13 -18.59
N VAL A 272 4.79 26.70 -18.05
CA VAL A 272 5.17 28.11 -18.28
C VAL A 272 6.09 28.28 -19.50
N SER A 273 6.61 27.20 -20.08
CA SER A 273 7.48 27.24 -21.26
C SER A 273 6.78 27.90 -22.45
N ASP A 274 7.52 28.74 -23.20
CA ASP A 274 7.02 29.30 -24.46
C ASP A 274 6.77 28.22 -25.53
N ASN A 275 7.45 27.08 -25.43
CA ASN A 275 7.33 25.94 -26.35
C ASN A 275 6.27 24.94 -25.90
N TRP A 276 5.01 25.35 -25.89
CA TRP A 276 3.88 24.42 -25.64
C TRP A 276 3.55 23.66 -26.92
N LYS A 277 3.89 22.40 -26.95
CA LYS A 277 3.76 21.53 -28.14
C LYS A 277 2.58 20.55 -28.09
N TYR A 278 1.83 20.55 -27.02
CA TYR A 278 0.73 19.61 -26.81
C TYR A 278 -0.58 20.06 -27.50
N SER A 279 -1.41 19.11 -27.90
CA SER A 279 -2.69 19.35 -28.60
C SER A 279 -3.79 19.93 -27.70
N TYR A 280 -3.62 19.95 -26.40
CA TYR A 280 -4.59 20.44 -25.40
C TYR A 280 -4.07 21.72 -24.70
N PRO A 281 -4.99 22.54 -24.11
CA PRO A 281 -4.60 23.80 -23.49
C PRO A 281 -3.84 23.61 -22.17
N ARG A 282 -2.95 24.55 -21.84
CA ARG A 282 -2.21 24.60 -20.56
C ARG A 282 -3.11 24.56 -19.33
N GLU A 283 -4.28 25.20 -19.44
CA GLU A 283 -5.26 25.24 -18.38
C GLU A 283 -5.77 23.83 -18.02
N LYS A 284 -6.09 23.01 -19.02
CA LYS A 284 -6.50 21.61 -18.83
C LYS A 284 -5.38 20.79 -18.20
N ALA A 285 -4.11 21.04 -18.58
CA ALA A 285 -2.95 20.39 -17.98
C ALA A 285 -2.80 20.72 -16.48
N ALA A 286 -2.80 22.02 -16.16
CA ALA A 286 -2.45 22.53 -14.83
C ALA A 286 -3.64 22.60 -13.86
N TYR A 287 -4.82 22.92 -14.35
CA TYR A 287 -5.99 23.26 -13.53
C TYR A 287 -7.27 22.55 -14.02
N PRO A 288 -7.26 21.21 -14.05
CA PRO A 288 -8.39 20.44 -14.59
C PRO A 288 -9.70 20.61 -13.80
N LEU A 289 -9.63 21.01 -12.53
CA LEU A 289 -10.77 21.32 -11.67
C LEU A 289 -10.58 22.67 -10.95
N PRO A 290 -11.67 23.41 -10.70
CA PRO A 290 -11.60 24.77 -10.10
C PRO A 290 -10.85 24.84 -8.77
N TRP A 291 -11.07 23.87 -7.88
CA TRP A 291 -10.47 23.86 -6.55
C TRP A 291 -8.94 23.68 -6.57
N ILE A 292 -8.36 23.19 -7.67
CA ILE A 292 -6.90 23.04 -7.80
C ILE A 292 -6.19 24.40 -7.85
N ARG A 293 -6.87 25.46 -8.36
CA ARG A 293 -6.28 26.81 -8.44
C ARG A 293 -5.89 27.36 -7.07
N GLU A 294 -6.64 27.01 -6.04
CA GLU A 294 -6.41 27.53 -4.69
C GLU A 294 -5.20 26.88 -4.00
N LYS A 295 -4.92 25.60 -4.32
CA LYS A 295 -3.88 24.79 -3.66
C LYS A 295 -3.14 23.92 -4.66
N LYS A 296 -2.67 24.51 -5.77
CA LYS A 296 -1.92 23.75 -6.78
C LYS A 296 -0.59 23.24 -6.20
N TYR A 297 -0.43 21.93 -6.21
CA TYR A 297 0.86 21.27 -6.02
C TYR A 297 1.52 21.06 -7.38
N TRP A 298 2.75 21.54 -7.52
CA TRP A 298 3.54 21.34 -8.73
C TRP A 298 4.51 20.18 -8.53
N VAL A 299 4.37 19.17 -9.37
CA VAL A 299 5.30 18.04 -9.34
C VAL A 299 6.69 18.51 -9.78
N PRO A 300 7.76 18.05 -9.10
CA PRO A 300 9.13 18.49 -9.44
C PRO A 300 9.67 17.83 -10.71
N VAL A 301 9.13 16.67 -11.10
CA VAL A 301 9.64 15.86 -12.23
C VAL A 301 8.47 15.42 -13.11
N GLY A 302 8.64 15.48 -14.43
CA GLY A 302 7.71 14.95 -15.42
C GLY A 302 7.74 13.40 -15.46
N ARG A 303 7.15 12.83 -16.51
CA ARG A 303 7.11 11.37 -16.68
C ARG A 303 8.53 10.83 -16.92
N VAL A 304 8.90 9.86 -16.11
CA VAL A 304 10.15 9.11 -16.21
C VAL A 304 9.89 7.80 -16.93
N ASP A 305 10.78 7.42 -17.85
CA ASP A 305 10.79 6.07 -18.43
C ASP A 305 11.49 5.11 -17.46
N ASN A 306 10.69 4.52 -16.57
CA ASN A 306 11.19 3.59 -15.55
C ASN A 306 11.81 2.34 -16.19
N ALA A 307 11.22 1.83 -17.27
CA ALA A 307 11.70 0.62 -17.92
C ALA A 307 13.08 0.85 -18.57
N TRP A 308 13.29 2.02 -19.14
CA TRP A 308 14.62 2.41 -19.64
C TRP A 308 15.61 2.57 -18.50
N GLY A 309 15.23 3.25 -17.43
CA GLY A 309 16.08 3.47 -16.24
C GLY A 309 16.54 2.16 -15.62
N ASP A 310 15.64 1.21 -15.43
CA ASP A 310 15.93 -0.11 -14.84
C ASP A 310 16.90 -0.94 -15.71
N ARG A 311 16.85 -0.76 -17.03
CA ARG A 311 17.74 -1.47 -17.97
C ARG A 311 19.07 -0.74 -18.19
N ASN A 312 19.18 0.52 -17.83
CA ASN A 312 20.33 1.38 -18.07
C ASN A 312 20.81 2.02 -16.76
N LEU A 313 21.10 1.19 -15.78
CA LEU A 313 21.63 1.63 -14.49
C LEU A 313 22.99 2.34 -14.72
N ILE A 314 23.10 3.57 -14.25
CA ILE A 314 24.34 4.34 -14.25
C ILE A 314 24.85 4.39 -12.80
N CYS A 315 25.99 3.74 -12.55
CA CYS A 315 26.70 3.89 -11.29
C CYS A 315 27.49 5.20 -11.35
N ILE A 316 27.11 6.16 -10.51
CA ILE A 316 27.84 7.45 -10.35
C ILE A 316 28.86 7.41 -9.21
N CYS A 317 28.99 6.28 -8.53
CA CYS A 317 30.04 6.08 -7.53
C CYS A 317 31.37 5.91 -8.28
N GLY A 318 32.35 6.72 -7.92
CA GLY A 318 33.72 6.55 -8.39
C GLY A 318 34.29 5.20 -7.96
N SER A 319 35.32 4.73 -8.65
CA SER A 319 36.03 3.52 -8.24
C SER A 319 36.73 3.75 -6.88
N PRO A 320 37.05 2.69 -6.11
CA PRO A 320 37.84 2.84 -4.88
C PRO A 320 39.15 3.61 -5.09
N GLU A 321 39.75 3.47 -6.27
CA GLU A 321 41.00 4.19 -6.66
C GLU A 321 40.75 5.69 -6.82
N GLU A 322 39.63 6.11 -7.42
CA GLU A 322 39.26 7.52 -7.51
C GLU A 322 39.06 8.15 -6.12
N TYR A 323 38.39 7.45 -5.20
CA TYR A 323 38.21 7.92 -3.80
C TYR A 323 39.55 7.92 -3.03
N ALA A 324 40.43 6.96 -3.26
CA ALA A 324 41.74 6.91 -2.62
C ALA A 324 42.65 8.06 -3.05
N SER A 325 42.48 8.61 -4.25
CA SER A 325 43.25 9.78 -4.73
C SER A 325 42.91 11.05 -3.95
N PHE A 326 41.69 11.24 -3.48
CA PHE A 326 41.30 12.43 -2.69
C PHE A 326 41.88 12.43 -1.27
N THR A 327 42.35 11.29 -0.75
CA THR A 327 42.97 11.21 0.58
C THR A 327 44.46 11.50 0.61
N ASN A 328 45.11 11.57 -0.54
CA ASN A 328 46.56 11.78 -0.66
C ASN A 328 46.93 13.25 -0.94
N GLU A 329 45.99 14.19 -1.01
CA GLU A 329 46.24 15.62 -1.22
C GLU A 329 46.07 16.46 0.07
N LYS A 330 46.36 15.90 1.24
CA LYS A 330 46.42 16.65 2.50
C LYS A 330 47.78 16.56 3.15
#